data_b1b09e634ec19273cdfb65f7f1201186
#
_entry.id   b1b09e634ec19273cdfb65f7f1201186
#
_cell.length_a   1.000
_cell.length_b   1.000
_cell.length_c   1.000
_cell.angle_alpha   90.00
_cell.angle_beta   90.00
_cell.angle_gamma   90.00
#
_symmetry.space_group_name_H-M   'P 1'
#
loop_
_entity.id
_entity.type
_entity.pdbx_description
1 polymer ?
#
loop_
_entity_poly.entity_id
_entity_poly.type
_entity_poly.pdbx_seq_one_letter_code
_entity_poly.pdbx_strand_id
1 'polypeptide(L)'
;VYISNELDQALTAAEKQAQQMKDEYISVEHVFMGMLQRPGRVAGELFKQFGITPEKFMQVLSAVRGNQRVTTDNPESTYDALKKYGQDLVEAARANKLDPVIGRDSEIRNVIRILSRKRKNNPVLIGEAGVGKTAIAEGLAQRIVRGDVPENLKDRTVFSLDMGALVAGAKYRGEFEERLKSVLNEVKKSEGKIILFIDELHTIVGAGKTDGAMDAGNLLKPMLARGELHCIGATTLDEYRQYIEKDPALERRFQPVQV
;
A
#
# COMPACT_ATOMS: atom_id res chain seq x y z
N VAL A 1 -3.73 -33.57 24.57
CA VAL A 1 -4.74 -33.35 23.50
C VAL A 1 -4.36 -34.25 22.35
N TYR A 2 -5.25 -35.17 21.99
CA TYR A 2 -5.06 -36.03 20.81
C TYR A 2 -5.67 -35.33 19.59
N ILE A 3 -4.92 -35.23 18.50
CA ILE A 3 -5.46 -34.79 17.20
C ILE A 3 -5.95 -36.02 16.42
N SER A 4 -6.97 -35.85 15.59
CA SER A 4 -7.44 -36.92 14.72
C SER A 4 -6.42 -37.23 13.63
N ASN A 5 -6.43 -38.45 13.13
CA ASN A 5 -5.57 -38.86 12.01
C ASN A 5 -5.80 -38.02 10.74
N GLU A 6 -7.06 -37.58 10.53
CA GLU A 6 -7.44 -36.71 9.42
C GLU A 6 -6.80 -35.30 9.56
N LEU A 7 -6.81 -34.74 10.78
CA LEU A 7 -6.17 -33.46 11.04
C LEU A 7 -4.65 -33.54 10.89
N ASP A 8 -4.03 -34.60 11.39
CA ASP A 8 -2.58 -34.82 11.27
C ASP A 8 -2.16 -34.88 9.78
N GLN A 9 -2.92 -35.61 8.95
CA GLN A 9 -2.67 -35.67 7.52
C GLN A 9 -2.82 -34.29 6.84
N ALA A 10 -3.82 -33.49 7.22
CA ALA A 10 -4.01 -32.15 6.71
C ALA A 10 -2.86 -31.20 7.10
N LEU A 11 -2.39 -31.28 8.34
CA LEU A 11 -1.25 -30.49 8.82
C LEU A 11 0.06 -30.87 8.12
N THR A 12 0.28 -32.18 7.90
CA THR A 12 1.44 -32.66 7.14
C THR A 12 1.40 -32.19 5.67
N ALA A 13 0.21 -32.16 5.07
CA ALA A 13 0.03 -31.60 3.72
C ALA A 13 0.25 -30.08 3.70
N ALA A 14 -0.17 -29.36 4.74
CA ALA A 14 0.07 -27.93 4.90
C ALA A 14 1.57 -27.59 4.97
N GLU A 15 2.36 -28.37 5.72
CA GLU A 15 3.81 -28.20 5.78
C GLU A 15 4.47 -28.37 4.42
N LYS A 16 4.10 -29.41 3.68
CA LYS A 16 4.60 -29.64 2.32
C LYS A 16 4.22 -28.50 1.38
N GLN A 17 3.01 -27.95 1.52
CA GLN A 17 2.55 -26.83 0.71
C GLN A 17 3.37 -25.56 1.01
N ALA A 18 3.65 -25.26 2.28
CA ALA A 18 4.50 -24.14 2.67
C ALA A 18 5.91 -24.26 2.08
N GLN A 19 6.51 -25.46 2.13
CA GLN A 19 7.81 -25.72 1.52
C GLN A 19 7.80 -25.51 0.00
N GLN A 20 6.78 -25.99 -0.70
CA GLN A 20 6.63 -25.79 -2.15
C GLN A 20 6.50 -24.32 -2.52
N MET A 21 5.81 -23.55 -1.70
CA MET A 21 5.63 -22.10 -1.88
C MET A 21 6.85 -21.30 -1.40
N LYS A 22 7.85 -21.95 -0.82
CA LYS A 22 9.08 -21.35 -0.25
C LYS A 22 8.76 -20.36 0.87
N ASP A 23 7.78 -20.68 1.67
CA ASP A 23 7.36 -19.91 2.83
C ASP A 23 8.12 -20.38 4.09
N GLU A 24 8.42 -19.45 4.98
CA GLU A 24 9.16 -19.73 6.23
C GLU A 24 8.24 -20.17 7.36
N TYR A 25 6.96 -19.80 7.29
CA TYR A 25 5.93 -20.12 8.28
C TYR A 25 4.76 -20.83 7.62
N ILE A 26 4.09 -21.68 8.39
CA ILE A 26 2.81 -22.28 8.01
C ILE A 26 1.70 -21.29 8.42
N SER A 27 0.98 -20.78 7.44
CA SER A 27 -0.15 -19.87 7.64
C SER A 27 -1.50 -20.54 7.39
N VAL A 28 -2.57 -19.81 7.59
CA VAL A 28 -3.94 -20.31 7.45
C VAL A 28 -4.20 -20.90 6.07
N GLU A 29 -3.68 -20.26 5.02
CA GLU A 29 -3.85 -20.74 3.64
C GLU A 29 -3.18 -22.09 3.40
N HIS A 30 -2.04 -22.37 4.02
CA HIS A 30 -1.39 -23.68 3.93
C HIS A 30 -2.24 -24.76 4.61
N VAL A 31 -2.79 -24.45 5.78
CA VAL A 31 -3.66 -25.36 6.52
C VAL A 31 -4.93 -25.64 5.71
N PHE A 32 -5.56 -24.61 5.16
CA PHE A 32 -6.76 -24.77 4.35
C PHE A 32 -6.48 -25.59 3.06
N MET A 33 -5.34 -25.33 2.40
CA MET A 33 -4.91 -26.15 1.26
C MET A 33 -4.67 -27.62 1.68
N GLY A 34 -4.05 -27.84 2.83
CA GLY A 34 -3.87 -29.18 3.39
C GLY A 34 -5.20 -29.90 3.62
N MET A 35 -6.21 -29.20 4.14
CA MET A 35 -7.56 -29.73 4.29
C MET A 35 -8.24 -30.02 2.96
N LEU A 36 -8.02 -29.23 1.92
CA LEU A 36 -8.53 -29.48 0.57
C LEU A 36 -7.88 -30.69 -0.09
N GLN A 37 -6.58 -30.90 0.12
CA GLN A 37 -5.82 -32.02 -0.44
C GLN A 37 -6.06 -33.32 0.31
N ARG A 38 -6.30 -33.26 1.61
CA ARG A 38 -6.56 -34.38 2.52
C ARG A 38 -7.82 -34.12 3.34
N PRO A 39 -8.99 -34.04 2.69
CA PRO A 39 -10.23 -33.76 3.39
C PRO A 39 -10.66 -34.95 4.23
N GLY A 40 -11.05 -34.67 5.46
CA GLY A 40 -11.80 -35.62 6.23
C GLY A 40 -13.21 -35.81 5.64
N ARG A 41 -13.92 -36.82 6.12
CA ARG A 41 -15.26 -37.19 5.58
C ARG A 41 -16.21 -35.98 5.53
N VAL A 42 -16.38 -35.28 6.64
CA VAL A 42 -17.33 -34.14 6.75
C VAL A 42 -16.86 -32.96 5.91
N ALA A 43 -15.58 -32.58 6.01
CA ALA A 43 -15.04 -31.48 5.25
C ALA A 43 -15.07 -31.75 3.74
N GLY A 44 -14.80 -32.99 3.31
CA GLY A 44 -14.87 -33.39 1.92
C GLY A 44 -16.26 -33.28 1.31
N GLU A 45 -17.31 -33.63 2.07
CA GLU A 45 -18.70 -33.47 1.63
C GLU A 45 -19.06 -31.97 1.45
N LEU A 46 -18.64 -31.13 2.41
CA LEU A 46 -18.86 -29.67 2.31
C LEU A 46 -18.12 -29.06 1.11
N PHE A 47 -16.87 -29.40 0.91
CA PHE A 47 -16.09 -28.91 -0.24
C PHE A 47 -16.73 -29.30 -1.57
N LYS A 48 -17.25 -30.51 -1.70
CA LYS A 48 -18.00 -30.93 -2.88
C LYS A 48 -19.29 -30.16 -3.07
N GLN A 49 -20.05 -29.98 -2.00
CA GLN A 49 -21.35 -29.26 -2.03
C GLN A 49 -21.17 -27.81 -2.52
N PHE A 50 -20.12 -27.13 -2.09
CA PHE A 50 -19.83 -25.74 -2.46
C PHE A 50 -18.88 -25.61 -3.66
N GLY A 51 -18.45 -26.71 -4.27
CA GLY A 51 -17.57 -26.71 -5.42
C GLY A 51 -16.20 -26.08 -5.15
N ILE A 52 -15.70 -26.22 -3.92
CA ILE A 52 -14.38 -25.73 -3.50
C ILE A 52 -13.35 -26.80 -3.84
N THR A 53 -12.37 -26.43 -4.69
CA THR A 53 -11.29 -27.32 -5.12
C THR A 53 -9.93 -26.70 -4.84
N PRO A 54 -8.85 -27.50 -4.71
CA PRO A 54 -7.50 -26.98 -4.55
C PRO A 54 -7.10 -25.98 -5.65
N GLU A 55 -7.49 -26.23 -6.90
CA GLU A 55 -7.17 -25.39 -8.06
C GLU A 55 -7.85 -24.03 -7.97
N LYS A 56 -9.16 -24.00 -7.65
CA LYS A 56 -9.91 -22.75 -7.47
C LYS A 56 -9.37 -21.94 -6.29
N PHE A 57 -9.06 -22.61 -5.20
CA PHE A 57 -8.49 -21.94 -4.04
C PHE A 57 -7.12 -21.34 -4.36
N MET A 58 -6.24 -22.07 -5.04
CA MET A 58 -4.93 -21.58 -5.43
C MET A 58 -5.02 -20.39 -6.38
N GLN A 59 -5.98 -20.38 -7.30
CA GLN A 59 -6.23 -19.26 -8.21
C GLN A 59 -6.61 -17.98 -7.45
N VAL A 60 -7.53 -18.09 -6.51
CA VAL A 60 -7.93 -16.96 -5.65
C VAL A 60 -6.79 -16.52 -4.74
N LEU A 61 -6.09 -17.47 -4.12
CA LEU A 61 -4.96 -17.19 -3.26
C LEU A 61 -3.86 -16.42 -4.00
N SER A 62 -3.56 -16.82 -5.23
CA SER A 62 -2.56 -16.13 -6.07
C SER A 62 -2.97 -14.68 -6.38
N ALA A 63 -4.26 -14.42 -6.56
CA ALA A 63 -4.77 -13.08 -6.78
C ALA A 63 -4.68 -12.20 -5.52
N VAL A 64 -4.97 -12.76 -4.34
CA VAL A 64 -4.95 -12.06 -3.05
C VAL A 64 -3.53 -11.84 -2.55
N ARG A 65 -2.73 -12.90 -2.59
CA ARG A 65 -1.37 -12.93 -2.06
C ARG A 65 -0.34 -12.30 -3.02
N GLY A 66 -0.58 -12.38 -4.32
CA GLY A 66 0.41 -12.01 -5.33
C GLY A 66 1.67 -12.88 -5.21
N ASN A 67 2.85 -12.27 -5.33
CA ASN A 67 4.15 -12.95 -5.20
C ASN A 67 4.77 -12.82 -3.79
N GLN A 68 3.98 -12.48 -2.79
CA GLN A 68 4.47 -12.35 -1.42
C GLN A 68 4.73 -13.72 -0.81
N ARG A 69 5.79 -13.81 -0.01
CA ARG A 69 6.12 -15.00 0.78
C ARG A 69 5.70 -14.80 2.23
N VAL A 70 5.38 -15.87 2.90
CA VAL A 70 5.14 -15.87 4.35
C VAL A 70 6.49 -15.91 5.06
N THR A 71 6.93 -14.75 5.52
CA THR A 71 8.19 -14.53 6.25
C THR A 71 7.97 -14.07 7.68
N THR A 72 6.71 -13.95 8.08
CA THR A 72 6.31 -13.52 9.43
C THR A 72 5.22 -14.43 9.97
N ASP A 73 4.97 -14.36 11.26
CA ASP A 73 3.90 -15.10 11.96
C ASP A 73 2.50 -14.51 11.74
N ASN A 74 2.41 -13.34 11.07
CA ASN A 74 1.13 -12.68 10.73
C ASN A 74 1.13 -12.21 9.27
N PRO A 75 1.14 -13.13 8.29
CA PRO A 75 1.23 -12.79 6.87
C PRO A 75 -0.01 -12.11 6.31
N GLU A 76 -1.17 -12.32 6.93
CA GLU A 76 -2.44 -11.76 6.49
C GLU A 76 -2.43 -10.21 6.52
N SER A 77 -1.59 -9.63 7.36
CA SER A 77 -1.44 -8.17 7.45
C SER A 77 -0.87 -7.54 6.18
N THR A 78 -0.20 -8.33 5.33
CA THR A 78 0.44 -7.86 4.09
C THR A 78 -0.36 -8.17 2.83
N TYR A 79 -1.38 -9.05 2.92
CA TYR A 79 -2.22 -9.40 1.80
C TYR A 79 -3.24 -8.31 1.52
N ASP A 80 -3.58 -8.09 0.24
CA ASP A 80 -4.47 -7.01 -0.19
C ASP A 80 -4.10 -5.63 0.38
N ALA A 81 -2.79 -5.35 0.44
CA ALA A 81 -2.22 -4.19 1.13
C ALA A 81 -2.85 -2.86 0.68
N LEU A 82 -3.13 -2.68 -0.61
CA LEU A 82 -3.75 -1.47 -1.12
C LEU A 82 -5.18 -1.27 -0.58
N LYS A 83 -5.97 -2.33 -0.46
CA LYS A 83 -7.32 -2.25 0.11
C LYS A 83 -7.32 -2.02 1.61
N LYS A 84 -6.37 -2.65 2.32
CA LYS A 84 -6.28 -2.56 3.78
C LYS A 84 -5.71 -1.23 4.28
N TYR A 85 -4.74 -0.67 3.56
CA TYR A 85 -3.92 0.43 4.05
C TYR A 85 -4.06 1.73 3.29
N GLY A 86 -5.16 1.88 2.57
CA GLY A 86 -5.47 3.14 1.90
C GLY A 86 -6.70 3.09 1.02
N GLN A 87 -6.85 4.14 0.22
CA GLN A 87 -8.00 4.35 -0.64
C GLN A 87 -7.55 4.79 -2.04
N ASP A 88 -8.12 4.18 -3.07
CA ASP A 88 -8.02 4.66 -4.45
C ASP A 88 -8.95 5.86 -4.65
N LEU A 89 -8.36 7.06 -4.74
CA LEU A 89 -9.12 8.30 -4.92
C LEU A 89 -9.73 8.41 -6.31
N VAL A 90 -9.13 7.81 -7.33
CA VAL A 90 -9.70 7.80 -8.70
C VAL A 90 -10.95 6.93 -8.75
N GLU A 91 -10.92 5.77 -8.11
CA GLU A 91 -12.11 4.92 -7.98
C GLU A 91 -13.21 5.61 -7.17
N ALA A 92 -12.85 6.25 -6.06
CA ALA A 92 -13.80 7.02 -5.25
C ALA A 92 -14.40 8.18 -6.04
N ALA A 93 -13.62 8.85 -6.89
CA ALA A 93 -14.11 9.92 -7.78
C ALA A 93 -15.09 9.37 -8.83
N ARG A 94 -14.80 8.22 -9.44
CA ARG A 94 -15.71 7.56 -10.39
C ARG A 94 -17.03 7.18 -9.75
N ALA A 95 -17.00 6.78 -8.50
CA ALA A 95 -18.19 6.43 -7.72
C ALA A 95 -18.92 7.64 -7.12
N ASN A 96 -18.49 8.87 -7.43
CA ASN A 96 -19.03 10.13 -6.87
C ASN A 96 -19.01 10.16 -5.32
N LYS A 97 -17.99 9.60 -4.72
CA LYS A 97 -17.81 9.56 -3.26
C LYS A 97 -16.95 10.70 -2.71
N LEU A 98 -16.37 11.53 -3.58
CA LEU A 98 -15.56 12.67 -3.19
C LEU A 98 -16.36 13.97 -3.31
N ASP A 99 -16.13 14.87 -2.36
CA ASP A 99 -16.71 16.22 -2.40
C ASP A 99 -16.11 17.05 -3.56
N PRO A 100 -16.86 18.00 -4.12
CA PRO A 100 -16.34 18.91 -5.13
C PRO A 100 -15.20 19.76 -4.57
N VAL A 101 -14.09 19.84 -5.32
CA VAL A 101 -12.95 20.70 -4.95
C VAL A 101 -13.10 22.04 -5.66
N ILE A 102 -13.20 23.11 -4.89
CA ILE A 102 -13.41 24.49 -5.37
C ILE A 102 -12.21 25.36 -4.99
N GLY A 103 -11.78 26.22 -5.92
CA GLY A 103 -10.75 27.24 -5.66
C GLY A 103 -9.33 26.73 -5.54
N ARG A 104 -9.04 25.52 -6.05
CA ARG A 104 -7.70 24.90 -6.00
C ARG A 104 -7.08 24.61 -7.39
N ASP A 105 -7.57 25.25 -8.42
CA ASP A 105 -7.12 25.00 -9.80
C ASP A 105 -5.65 25.29 -10.03
N SER A 106 -5.11 26.32 -9.42
CA SER A 106 -3.70 26.71 -9.57
C SER A 106 -2.76 25.69 -8.94
N GLU A 107 -3.10 25.21 -7.74
CA GLU A 107 -2.33 24.20 -7.01
C GLU A 107 -2.39 22.84 -7.71
N ILE A 108 -3.56 22.43 -8.17
CA ILE A 108 -3.74 21.17 -8.91
C ILE A 108 -2.96 21.21 -10.23
N ARG A 109 -3.01 22.31 -10.98
CA ARG A 109 -2.20 22.47 -12.20
C ARG A 109 -0.71 22.41 -11.92
N ASN A 110 -0.26 23.02 -10.82
CA ASN A 110 1.14 22.97 -10.41
C ASN A 110 1.58 21.55 -10.06
N VAL A 111 0.74 20.80 -9.32
CA VAL A 111 0.96 19.38 -9.02
C VAL A 111 1.09 18.56 -10.30
N ILE A 112 0.17 18.72 -11.25
CA ILE A 112 0.20 18.05 -12.56
C ILE A 112 1.50 18.36 -13.31
N ARG A 113 1.90 19.62 -13.33
CA ARG A 113 3.14 20.05 -13.98
C ARG A 113 4.37 19.41 -13.36
N ILE A 114 4.43 19.31 -12.02
CA ILE A 114 5.53 18.68 -11.31
C ILE A 114 5.58 17.18 -11.58
N LEU A 115 4.45 16.49 -11.50
CA LEU A 115 4.35 15.05 -11.79
C LEU A 115 4.78 14.69 -13.21
N SER A 116 4.68 15.61 -14.14
CA SER A 116 5.06 15.44 -15.54
C SER A 116 6.55 15.70 -15.81
N ARG A 117 7.33 16.12 -14.84
CA ARG A 117 8.77 16.36 -14.97
C ARG A 117 9.57 15.05 -15.00
N LYS A 118 10.78 15.13 -15.52
CA LYS A 118 11.74 14.01 -15.49
C LYS A 118 12.50 13.90 -14.18
N ARG A 119 12.64 14.99 -13.45
CA ARG A 119 13.37 15.08 -12.17
C ARG A 119 12.62 15.97 -11.21
N LYS A 120 12.86 15.76 -9.91
CA LYS A 120 12.18 16.51 -8.84
C LYS A 120 10.66 16.55 -9.09
N ASN A 121 10.13 15.37 -9.39
CA ASN A 121 8.79 15.15 -9.93
C ASN A 121 7.79 14.67 -8.89
N ASN A 122 8.13 14.76 -7.61
CA ASN A 122 7.24 14.46 -6.50
C ASN A 122 6.84 15.77 -5.82
N PRO A 123 5.60 16.26 -6.00
CA PRO A 123 5.15 17.46 -5.31
C PRO A 123 4.99 17.20 -3.81
N VAL A 124 5.32 18.18 -2.99
CA VAL A 124 4.99 18.20 -1.57
C VAL A 124 4.16 19.45 -1.26
N LEU A 125 2.92 19.22 -0.84
CA LEU A 125 1.97 20.27 -0.49
C LEU A 125 2.33 20.81 0.89
N ILE A 126 2.57 22.12 0.98
CA ILE A 126 3.01 22.80 2.19
C ILE A 126 1.94 23.79 2.62
N GLY A 127 1.46 23.65 3.83
CA GLY A 127 0.46 24.54 4.41
C GLY A 127 0.09 24.09 5.82
N GLU A 128 -0.55 24.98 6.55
CA GLU A 128 -1.06 24.70 7.88
C GLU A 128 -2.11 23.57 7.87
N ALA A 129 -2.38 23.01 9.04
CA ALA A 129 -3.43 22.03 9.19
C ALA A 129 -4.79 22.61 8.77
N GLY A 130 -5.58 21.83 8.04
CA GLY A 130 -6.93 22.23 7.63
C GLY A 130 -7.02 23.15 6.42
N VAL A 131 -5.92 23.55 5.78
CA VAL A 131 -5.97 24.42 4.58
C VAL A 131 -6.45 23.73 3.30
N GLY A 132 -6.64 22.41 3.34
CA GLY A 132 -7.16 21.64 2.21
C GLY A 132 -6.11 20.92 1.37
N LYS A 133 -4.98 20.52 1.94
CA LYS A 133 -3.94 19.77 1.23
C LYS A 133 -4.48 18.45 0.63
N THR A 134 -5.29 17.72 1.38
CA THR A 134 -5.94 16.48 0.91
C THR A 134 -6.90 16.73 -0.25
N ALA A 135 -7.63 17.84 -0.22
CA ALA A 135 -8.55 18.23 -1.28
C ALA A 135 -7.83 18.41 -2.63
N ILE A 136 -6.57 18.80 -2.64
CA ILE A 136 -5.78 18.91 -3.88
C ILE A 136 -5.54 17.53 -4.51
N ALA A 137 -5.23 16.51 -3.72
CA ALA A 137 -5.09 15.14 -4.22
C ALA A 137 -6.42 14.58 -4.72
N GLU A 138 -7.52 14.85 -4.03
CA GLU A 138 -8.87 14.49 -4.46
C GLU A 138 -9.27 15.21 -5.76
N GLY A 139 -8.95 16.50 -5.88
CA GLY A 139 -9.16 17.27 -7.09
C GLY A 139 -8.39 16.76 -8.29
N LEU A 140 -7.15 16.31 -8.09
CA LEU A 140 -6.37 15.64 -9.14
C LEU A 140 -7.06 14.34 -9.57
N ALA A 141 -7.52 13.52 -8.65
CA ALA A 141 -8.25 12.30 -8.95
C ALA A 141 -9.51 12.56 -9.78
N GLN A 142 -10.28 13.60 -9.43
CA GLN A 142 -11.47 14.01 -10.19
C GLN A 142 -11.11 14.47 -11.62
N ARG A 143 -10.00 15.18 -11.79
CA ARG A 143 -9.52 15.57 -13.13
C ARG A 143 -9.07 14.37 -13.97
N ILE A 144 -8.44 13.39 -13.36
CA ILE A 144 -8.08 12.13 -14.05
C ILE A 144 -9.34 11.43 -14.57
N VAL A 145 -10.38 11.32 -13.75
CA VAL A 145 -11.67 10.71 -14.14
C VAL A 145 -12.32 11.46 -15.30
N ARG A 146 -12.25 12.79 -15.34
CA ARG A 146 -12.79 13.60 -16.41
C ARG A 146 -11.91 13.65 -17.66
N GLY A 147 -10.71 13.07 -17.60
CA GLY A 147 -9.72 13.16 -18.67
C GLY A 147 -9.08 14.55 -18.83
N ASP A 148 -9.23 15.42 -17.84
CA ASP A 148 -8.68 16.79 -17.82
C ASP A 148 -7.27 16.82 -17.24
N VAL A 149 -6.40 15.98 -17.79
CA VAL A 149 -4.99 15.86 -17.45
C VAL A 149 -4.19 15.52 -18.72
N PRO A 150 -2.86 15.79 -18.73
CA PRO A 150 -2.00 15.36 -19.83
C PRO A 150 -2.05 13.84 -20.04
N GLU A 151 -1.71 13.40 -21.25
CA GLU A 151 -1.78 11.99 -21.67
C GLU A 151 -1.05 11.04 -20.72
N ASN A 152 0.11 11.46 -20.21
CA ASN A 152 0.91 10.66 -19.27
C ASN A 152 0.27 10.45 -17.88
N LEU A 153 -0.80 11.15 -17.56
CA LEU A 153 -1.52 11.01 -16.29
C LEU A 153 -2.93 10.40 -16.44
N LYS A 154 -3.44 10.21 -17.66
CA LYS A 154 -4.82 9.75 -17.90
C LYS A 154 -5.13 8.38 -17.30
N ASP A 155 -4.17 7.46 -17.29
CA ASP A 155 -4.32 6.10 -16.79
C ASP A 155 -3.70 5.91 -15.39
N ARG A 156 -3.40 7.01 -14.70
CA ARG A 156 -2.83 6.95 -13.36
C ARG A 156 -3.92 6.82 -12.30
N THR A 157 -3.55 6.18 -11.21
CA THR A 157 -4.34 6.11 -9.98
C THR A 157 -3.68 6.97 -8.92
N VAL A 158 -4.47 7.72 -8.16
CA VAL A 158 -4.01 8.41 -6.94
C VAL A 158 -4.48 7.59 -5.75
N PHE A 159 -3.54 7.01 -5.04
CA PHE A 159 -3.80 6.16 -3.89
C PHE A 159 -3.42 6.90 -2.60
N SER A 160 -4.40 7.14 -1.74
CA SER A 160 -4.19 7.79 -0.44
C SER A 160 -3.82 6.77 0.61
N LEU A 161 -2.60 6.87 1.16
CA LEU A 161 -2.09 6.00 2.21
C LEU A 161 -2.77 6.33 3.55
N ASP A 162 -3.30 5.32 4.23
CA ASP A 162 -3.88 5.45 5.56
C ASP A 162 -2.85 5.07 6.63
N MET A 163 -2.22 6.07 7.22
CA MET A 163 -1.23 5.87 8.29
C MET A 163 -1.86 5.24 9.53
N GLY A 164 -3.10 5.58 9.85
CA GLY A 164 -3.83 5.00 10.97
C GLY A 164 -4.01 3.49 10.80
N ALA A 165 -4.39 3.05 9.62
CA ALA A 165 -4.54 1.63 9.30
C ALA A 165 -3.21 0.87 9.36
N LEU A 166 -2.11 1.49 8.93
CA LEU A 166 -0.78 0.90 9.00
C LEU A 166 -0.30 0.65 10.43
N VAL A 167 -0.73 1.49 11.36
CA VAL A 167 -0.32 1.44 12.78
C VAL A 167 -1.30 0.63 13.62
N ALA A 168 -2.59 0.60 13.26
CA ALA A 168 -3.64 -0.02 14.03
C ALA A 168 -3.36 -1.51 14.30
N GLY A 169 -3.29 -1.87 15.58
CA GLY A 169 -3.02 -3.24 16.01
C GLY A 169 -1.59 -3.74 15.78
N ALA A 170 -0.68 -2.91 15.29
CA ALA A 170 0.73 -3.26 15.19
C ALA A 170 1.34 -3.33 16.60
N LYS A 171 1.88 -4.48 16.96
CA LYS A 171 2.45 -4.72 18.30
C LYS A 171 3.88 -4.19 18.42
N TYR A 172 4.60 -4.08 17.30
CA TYR A 172 5.97 -3.64 17.25
C TYR A 172 6.28 -2.95 15.90
N ARG A 173 7.36 -2.20 15.86
CA ARG A 173 7.80 -1.42 14.69
C ARG A 173 7.93 -2.26 13.41
N GLY A 174 8.40 -3.50 13.52
CA GLY A 174 8.56 -4.39 12.38
C GLY A 174 7.25 -4.68 11.63
N GLU A 175 6.12 -4.77 12.32
CA GLU A 175 4.80 -4.97 11.66
C GLU A 175 4.40 -3.77 10.82
N PHE A 176 4.62 -2.56 11.29
CA PHE A 176 4.40 -1.34 10.51
C PHE A 176 5.27 -1.32 9.24
N GLU A 177 6.55 -1.61 9.38
CA GLU A 177 7.49 -1.66 8.26
C GLU A 177 7.10 -2.71 7.23
N GLU A 178 6.67 -3.89 7.66
CA GLU A 178 6.17 -4.97 6.78
C GLU A 178 4.90 -4.55 6.02
N ARG A 179 3.95 -3.93 6.69
CA ARG A 179 2.72 -3.42 6.06
C ARG A 179 3.02 -2.35 5.03
N LEU A 180 3.85 -1.37 5.37
CA LEU A 180 4.27 -0.32 4.44
C LEU A 180 5.06 -0.91 3.26
N LYS A 181 5.96 -1.84 3.50
CA LYS A 181 6.72 -2.54 2.46
C LYS A 181 5.80 -3.26 1.49
N SER A 182 4.73 -3.90 1.98
CA SER A 182 3.75 -4.56 1.11
C SER A 182 3.00 -3.57 0.22
N VAL A 183 2.59 -2.41 0.74
CA VAL A 183 2.01 -1.32 -0.07
C VAL A 183 3.01 -0.83 -1.13
N LEU A 184 4.24 -0.54 -0.73
CA LEU A 184 5.28 -0.06 -1.64
C LEU A 184 5.62 -1.09 -2.74
N ASN A 185 5.59 -2.38 -2.44
CA ASN A 185 5.78 -3.44 -3.43
C ASN A 185 4.65 -3.44 -4.47
N GLU A 186 3.40 -3.24 -4.07
CA GLU A 186 2.28 -3.11 -5.01
C GLU A 186 2.39 -1.85 -5.87
N VAL A 187 2.82 -0.74 -5.28
CA VAL A 187 3.10 0.50 -6.02
C VAL A 187 4.21 0.28 -7.06
N LYS A 188 5.29 -0.39 -6.67
CA LYS A 188 6.40 -0.73 -7.59
C LYS A 188 5.95 -1.62 -8.73
N LYS A 189 5.15 -2.66 -8.46
CA LYS A 189 4.60 -3.57 -9.48
C LYS A 189 3.71 -2.85 -10.49
N SER A 190 3.10 -1.74 -10.11
CA SER A 190 2.26 -0.94 -11.01
C SER A 190 3.03 -0.21 -12.11
N GLU A 191 4.37 -0.24 -12.06
CA GLU A 191 5.25 0.42 -13.04
C GLU A 191 4.91 1.90 -13.27
N GLY A 192 4.67 2.61 -12.17
CA GLY A 192 4.36 4.03 -12.17
C GLY A 192 2.89 4.38 -12.41
N LYS A 193 1.98 3.43 -12.51
CA LYS A 193 0.53 3.70 -12.64
C LYS A 193 -0.08 4.26 -11.36
N ILE A 194 0.50 3.96 -10.20
CA ILE A 194 0.03 4.44 -8.91
C ILE A 194 0.88 5.63 -8.46
N ILE A 195 0.20 6.74 -8.19
CA ILE A 195 0.76 7.91 -7.49
C ILE A 195 0.32 7.81 -6.03
N LEU A 196 1.28 7.72 -5.13
CA LEU A 196 1.02 7.55 -3.71
C LEU A 196 0.85 8.92 -3.04
N PHE A 197 -0.32 9.20 -2.47
CA PHE A 197 -0.54 10.37 -1.63
C PHE A 197 -0.23 10.02 -0.18
N ILE A 198 0.69 10.76 0.44
CA ILE A 198 1.11 10.58 1.83
C ILE A 198 0.86 11.87 2.58
N ASP A 199 -0.20 11.88 3.37
CA ASP A 199 -0.45 12.98 4.30
C ASP A 199 0.54 12.90 5.48
N GLU A 200 0.88 14.04 6.05
CA GLU A 200 1.87 14.14 7.12
C GLU A 200 3.18 13.37 6.79
N LEU A 201 3.72 13.63 5.60
CA LEU A 201 4.90 12.94 5.06
C LEU A 201 6.08 12.89 6.06
N HIS A 202 6.24 13.93 6.88
CA HIS A 202 7.28 14.01 7.90
C HIS A 202 7.22 12.87 8.93
N THR A 203 6.05 12.30 9.18
CA THR A 203 5.89 11.18 10.14
C THR A 203 6.57 9.90 9.66
N ILE A 204 6.73 9.74 8.35
CA ILE A 204 7.38 8.57 7.74
C ILE A 204 8.87 8.80 7.51
N VAL A 205 9.29 10.01 7.10
CA VAL A 205 10.64 10.25 6.59
C VAL A 205 11.59 10.94 7.57
N GLY A 206 11.11 11.48 8.69
CA GLY A 206 11.95 12.30 9.56
C GLY A 206 11.82 12.08 11.05
N ALA A 207 10.75 11.45 11.49
CA ALA A 207 10.46 11.31 12.92
C ALA A 207 11.30 10.26 13.65
N GLY A 208 12.13 9.49 12.94
CA GLY A 208 12.88 8.36 13.48
C GLY A 208 14.06 8.68 14.39
N LYS A 209 14.30 9.95 14.70
CA LYS A 209 15.38 10.36 15.62
C LYS A 209 14.95 10.45 17.08
N THR A 210 13.68 10.32 17.37
CA THR A 210 13.13 10.25 18.72
C THR A 210 12.66 8.84 19.03
N ASP A 211 12.99 8.33 20.20
CA ASP A 211 12.56 7.00 20.67
C ASP A 211 11.05 6.81 20.47
N GLY A 212 10.67 5.81 19.68
CA GLY A 212 9.28 5.44 19.42
C GLY A 212 8.65 5.99 18.15
N ALA A 213 9.36 6.80 17.37
CA ALA A 213 8.85 7.29 16.09
C ALA A 213 9.10 6.32 14.93
N MET A 214 8.15 6.25 13.99
CA MET A 214 8.21 5.37 12.83
C MET A 214 8.97 6.05 11.71
N ASP A 215 10.20 5.63 11.46
CA ASP A 215 11.00 6.10 10.33
C ASP A 215 11.04 5.04 9.22
N ALA A 216 10.32 5.29 8.15
CA ALA A 216 10.34 4.49 6.94
C ALA A 216 11.15 5.15 5.81
N GLY A 217 11.93 6.17 6.12
CA GLY A 217 12.81 6.83 5.14
C GLY A 217 13.72 5.86 4.41
N ASN A 218 14.21 4.84 5.11
CA ASN A 218 15.03 3.78 4.52
C ASN A 218 14.30 2.94 3.46
N LEU A 219 12.97 2.87 3.50
CA LEU A 219 12.15 2.19 2.50
C LEU A 219 11.84 3.11 1.32
N LEU A 220 11.52 4.37 1.58
CA LEU A 220 11.09 5.34 0.56
C LEU A 220 12.26 5.92 -0.26
N LYS A 221 13.37 6.29 0.38
CA LYS A 221 14.50 6.94 -0.28
C LYS A 221 15.08 6.15 -1.45
N PRO A 222 15.33 4.83 -1.35
CA PRO A 222 15.82 4.06 -2.48
C PRO A 222 14.84 4.01 -3.66
N MET A 223 13.55 3.89 -3.39
CA MET A 223 12.51 3.86 -4.42
C MET A 223 12.36 5.21 -5.13
N LEU A 224 12.42 6.31 -4.38
CA LEU A 224 12.45 7.66 -4.95
C LEU A 224 13.70 7.88 -5.81
N ALA A 225 14.86 7.43 -5.34
CA ALA A 225 16.12 7.55 -6.05
C ALA A 225 16.12 6.81 -7.39
N ARG A 226 15.51 5.63 -7.45
CA ARG A 226 15.40 4.82 -8.66
C ARG A 226 14.21 5.19 -9.57
N GLY A 227 13.37 6.15 -9.15
CA GLY A 227 12.15 6.50 -9.88
C GLY A 227 11.06 5.43 -9.84
N GLU A 228 11.13 4.50 -8.88
CA GLU A 228 10.14 3.44 -8.69
C GLU A 228 8.90 3.90 -7.92
N LEU A 229 8.99 5.05 -7.24
CA LEU A 229 7.91 5.66 -6.47
C LEU A 229 7.59 7.05 -7.00
N HIS A 230 6.33 7.27 -7.35
CA HIS A 230 5.74 8.59 -7.59
C HIS A 230 4.84 8.94 -6.42
N CYS A 231 5.08 10.11 -5.82
CA CYS A 231 4.46 10.45 -4.56
C CYS A 231 4.04 11.94 -4.53
N ILE A 232 2.90 12.20 -3.92
CA ILE A 232 2.46 13.53 -3.50
C ILE A 232 2.51 13.54 -1.98
N GLY A 233 3.40 14.31 -1.39
CA GLY A 233 3.46 14.50 0.06
C GLY A 233 2.63 15.70 0.50
N ALA A 234 2.23 15.70 1.77
CA ALA A 234 1.63 16.85 2.42
C ALA A 234 2.24 17.03 3.81
N THR A 235 2.57 18.27 4.17
CA THR A 235 3.20 18.60 5.46
C THR A 235 3.07 20.09 5.76
N THR A 236 3.50 20.53 6.92
CA THR A 236 3.63 21.97 7.23
C THR A 236 4.98 22.53 6.79
N LEU A 237 5.13 23.83 6.76
CA LEU A 237 6.38 24.49 6.36
C LEU A 237 7.53 24.16 7.33
N ASP A 238 7.26 24.16 8.63
CA ASP A 238 8.28 23.89 9.63
C ASP A 238 8.79 22.44 9.54
N GLU A 239 7.90 21.48 9.38
CA GLU A 239 8.23 20.07 9.22
C GLU A 239 8.92 19.79 7.89
N TYR A 240 8.53 20.46 6.81
CA TYR A 240 9.24 20.41 5.54
C TYR A 240 10.70 20.86 5.68
N ARG A 241 10.93 22.00 6.30
CA ARG A 241 12.27 22.55 6.53
C ARG A 241 13.11 21.63 7.43
N GLN A 242 12.50 21.07 8.44
CA GLN A 242 13.19 20.23 9.42
C GLN A 242 13.55 18.85 8.89
N TYR A 243 12.65 18.18 8.15
CA TYR A 243 12.74 16.75 7.82
C TYR A 243 12.99 16.47 6.34
N ILE A 244 12.61 17.35 5.43
CA ILE A 244 12.72 17.11 3.99
C ILE A 244 13.82 17.96 3.37
N GLU A 245 13.78 19.27 3.57
CA GLU A 245 14.73 20.22 2.96
C GLU A 245 16.17 19.95 3.39
N LYS A 246 16.39 19.56 4.63
CA LYS A 246 17.72 19.24 5.16
C LYS A 246 18.28 17.88 4.75
N ASP A 247 17.44 17.01 4.21
CA ASP A 247 17.84 15.70 3.72
C ASP A 247 18.12 15.76 2.22
N PRO A 248 19.40 15.66 1.77
CA PRO A 248 19.73 15.81 0.35
C PRO A 248 19.07 14.80 -0.57
N ALA A 249 18.79 13.58 -0.08
CA ALA A 249 18.13 12.55 -0.85
C ALA A 249 16.66 12.88 -1.12
N LEU A 250 15.97 13.47 -0.15
CA LEU A 250 14.58 13.88 -0.28
C LEU A 250 14.44 15.21 -1.02
N GLU A 251 15.29 16.18 -0.70
CA GLU A 251 15.27 17.51 -1.33
C GLU A 251 15.40 17.43 -2.86
N ARG A 252 16.24 16.54 -3.36
CA ARG A 252 16.42 16.31 -4.80
C ARG A 252 15.20 15.69 -5.50
N ARG A 253 14.29 15.11 -4.77
CA ARG A 253 13.13 14.35 -5.30
C ARG A 253 11.81 15.05 -5.13
N PHE A 254 11.69 15.94 -4.14
CA PHE A 254 10.48 16.67 -3.81
C PHE A 254 10.53 18.13 -4.28
N GLN A 255 9.41 18.60 -4.85
CA GLN A 255 9.19 19.99 -5.20
C GLN A 255 8.08 20.56 -4.31
N PRO A 256 8.37 21.60 -3.49
CA PRO A 256 7.35 22.24 -2.66
C PRO A 256 6.28 22.97 -3.48
N VAL A 257 5.05 22.86 -3.03
CA VAL A 257 3.88 23.58 -3.53
C VAL A 257 3.18 24.21 -2.34
N GLN A 258 3.12 25.54 -2.31
CA GLN A 258 2.39 26.27 -1.27
C GLN A 258 0.88 26.12 -1.47
N VAL A 259 0.16 25.93 -0.36
CA VAL A 259 -1.30 25.77 -0.31
C VAL A 259 -1.93 26.84 0.57
#